data_0aa26eb63d3530efdbf770de01ce6ecb
#
_entry.id   0aa26eb63d3530efdbf770de01ce6ecb
#
_cell.length_a   1.000
_cell.length_b   1.000
_cell.length_c   1.000
_cell.angle_alpha   90.00
_cell.angle_beta   90.00
_cell.angle_gamma   90.00
#
_symmetry.space_group_name_H-M   'P 1'
#
loop_
_entity.id
_entity.type
_entity.pdbx_description
1 polymer ?
#
loop_
_entity_poly.entity_id
_entity_poly.type
_entity_poly.pdbx_seq_one_letter_code
_entity_poly.pdbx_strand_id
1 'polypeptide(L)'
;RDAPRRGGGRGAAGRPRMKPKHQRLVLVLLALGAILGASALAMSALRDQAAFFYAPGDVKGKPLPLDRHVRLGGMVEKGSIRRAADGVSIRFAVTDGQAVVPVAFRGVTPDLFKEESGVVAEGRFQPDGSFVADNILAKHDERYMPPQAAGNMHETKTLAQ
;
A
#
# COMPACT_ATOMS: atom_id res chain seq x y z
N ARG A 1 -18.25 56.43 -65.40
CA ARG A 1 -16.93 55.76 -65.23
C ARG A 1 -17.06 54.82 -64.06
N ASP A 2 -17.47 53.60 -64.36
CA ASP A 2 -17.74 52.57 -63.38
C ASP A 2 -16.49 51.70 -63.20
N ALA A 3 -16.06 51.53 -61.95
CA ALA A 3 -15.03 50.57 -61.59
C ALA A 3 -15.69 49.36 -60.92
N PRO A 4 -15.39 48.11 -61.35
CA PRO A 4 -15.99 46.94 -60.76
C PRO A 4 -15.30 46.57 -59.43
N ARG A 5 -16.10 46.40 -58.39
CA ARG A 5 -15.67 45.85 -57.09
C ARG A 5 -15.48 44.37 -57.23
N ARG A 6 -14.22 43.91 -57.10
CA ARG A 6 -13.86 42.49 -56.95
C ARG A 6 -14.25 42.01 -55.54
N GLY A 7 -15.32 41.24 -55.46
CA GLY A 7 -15.67 40.47 -54.27
C GLY A 7 -14.76 39.28 -54.10
N GLY A 8 -13.82 39.34 -53.15
CA GLY A 8 -13.00 38.18 -52.75
C GLY A 8 -13.81 37.25 -51.87
N GLY A 9 -14.38 36.22 -52.46
CA GLY A 9 -14.98 35.09 -51.74
C GLY A 9 -13.91 34.27 -51.05
N ARG A 10 -13.74 34.44 -49.75
CA ARG A 10 -12.97 33.51 -48.93
C ARG A 10 -13.76 32.20 -48.79
N GLY A 11 -13.33 31.20 -49.53
CA GLY A 11 -13.83 29.82 -49.41
C GLY A 11 -13.63 29.33 -48.00
N ALA A 12 -14.69 29.27 -47.19
CA ALA A 12 -14.70 28.56 -45.96
C ALA A 12 -14.48 27.08 -46.27
N ALA A 13 -13.31 26.54 -45.94
CA ALA A 13 -13.02 25.11 -46.01
C ALA A 13 -14.04 24.37 -45.14
N GLY A 14 -15.02 23.76 -45.81
CA GLY A 14 -16.04 22.96 -45.14
C GLY A 14 -15.40 21.77 -44.45
N ARG A 15 -15.42 21.80 -43.10
CA ARG A 15 -15.02 20.64 -42.30
C ARG A 15 -15.92 19.46 -42.69
N PRO A 16 -15.36 18.28 -42.95
CA PRO A 16 -16.15 17.12 -43.33
C PRO A 16 -17.15 16.80 -42.21
N ARG A 17 -18.43 17.03 -42.46
CA ARG A 17 -19.49 16.63 -41.53
C ARG A 17 -19.65 15.10 -41.65
N MET A 18 -19.17 14.38 -40.68
CA MET A 18 -19.39 12.94 -40.55
C MET A 18 -20.90 12.67 -40.43
N LYS A 19 -21.38 11.64 -41.11
CA LYS A 19 -22.79 11.21 -41.01
C LYS A 19 -23.15 10.89 -39.56
N PRO A 20 -24.31 11.30 -39.04
CA PRO A 20 -24.66 11.21 -37.61
C PRO A 20 -24.58 9.78 -37.04
N LYS A 21 -24.79 8.74 -37.85
CA LYS A 21 -24.62 7.32 -37.43
C LYS A 21 -23.17 6.98 -37.10
N HIS A 22 -22.22 7.45 -37.91
CA HIS A 22 -20.79 7.19 -37.68
C HIS A 22 -20.25 8.02 -36.49
N GLN A 23 -20.78 9.21 -36.30
CA GLN A 23 -20.40 10.05 -35.14
C GLN A 23 -20.78 9.40 -33.81
N ARG A 24 -21.99 8.81 -33.72
CA ARG A 24 -22.42 8.06 -32.53
C ARG A 24 -21.53 6.83 -32.26
N LEU A 25 -21.25 6.07 -33.33
CA LEU A 25 -20.37 4.90 -33.21
C LEU A 25 -18.96 5.27 -32.74
N VAL A 26 -18.38 6.35 -33.33
CA VAL A 26 -17.04 6.84 -32.90
C VAL A 26 -17.05 7.30 -31.46
N LEU A 27 -18.09 8.02 -31.01
CA LEU A 27 -18.19 8.43 -29.60
C LEU A 27 -18.30 7.24 -28.64
N VAL A 28 -19.09 6.21 -29.02
CA VAL A 28 -19.19 4.99 -28.20
C VAL A 28 -17.86 4.24 -28.14
N LEU A 29 -17.14 4.12 -29.24
CA LEU A 29 -15.83 3.47 -29.27
C LEU A 29 -14.79 4.27 -28.47
N LEU A 30 -14.81 5.59 -28.56
CA LEU A 30 -13.94 6.44 -27.74
C LEU A 30 -14.25 6.32 -26.25
N ALA A 31 -15.54 6.32 -25.88
CA ALA A 31 -15.96 6.13 -24.48
C ALA A 31 -15.53 4.75 -23.96
N LEU A 32 -15.73 3.70 -24.74
CA LEU A 32 -15.31 2.35 -24.38
C LEU A 32 -13.79 2.25 -24.24
N GLY A 33 -13.04 2.83 -25.17
CA GLY A 33 -11.57 2.92 -25.10
C GLY A 33 -11.08 3.68 -23.87
N ALA A 34 -11.73 4.78 -23.52
CA ALA A 34 -11.41 5.56 -22.33
C ALA A 34 -11.67 4.77 -21.04
N ILE A 35 -12.79 4.04 -20.96
CA ILE A 35 -13.11 3.19 -19.79
C ILE A 35 -12.10 2.06 -19.66
N LEU A 36 -11.77 1.36 -20.74
CA LEU A 36 -10.77 0.29 -20.73
C LEU A 36 -9.38 0.82 -20.36
N GLY A 37 -8.99 1.96 -20.91
CA GLY A 37 -7.71 2.62 -20.56
C GLY A 37 -7.65 3.04 -19.09
N ALA A 38 -8.70 3.66 -18.57
CA ALA A 38 -8.79 4.06 -17.18
C ALA A 38 -8.76 2.83 -16.24
N SER A 39 -9.46 1.75 -16.60
CA SER A 39 -9.44 0.50 -15.84
C SER A 39 -8.05 -0.15 -15.82
N ALA A 40 -7.36 -0.15 -16.96
CA ALA A 40 -5.99 -0.69 -17.05
C ALA A 40 -5.00 0.14 -16.21
N LEU A 41 -5.12 1.47 -16.24
CA LEU A 41 -4.29 2.36 -15.41
C LEU A 41 -4.57 2.18 -13.92
N ALA A 42 -5.85 2.09 -13.52
CA ALA A 42 -6.23 1.83 -12.13
C ALA A 42 -5.68 0.49 -11.64
N MET A 43 -5.80 -0.57 -12.46
CA MET A 43 -5.29 -1.89 -12.13
C MET A 43 -3.75 -1.89 -12.02
N SER A 44 -3.04 -1.14 -12.87
CA SER A 44 -1.59 -0.97 -12.80
C SER A 44 -1.19 -0.25 -11.51
N ALA A 45 -1.86 0.85 -11.18
CA ALA A 45 -1.57 1.60 -9.95
C ALA A 45 -1.82 0.78 -8.67
N LEU A 46 -2.87 -0.05 -8.64
CA LEU A 46 -3.11 -0.96 -7.51
C LEU A 46 -2.03 -2.04 -7.39
N ARG A 47 -1.55 -2.58 -8.50
CA ARG A 47 -0.47 -3.58 -8.50
C ARG A 47 0.84 -2.99 -7.97
N ASP A 48 1.15 -1.75 -8.33
CA ASP A 48 2.36 -1.07 -7.85
C ASP A 48 2.32 -0.85 -6.34
N GLN A 49 1.16 -0.55 -5.78
CA GLN A 49 1.01 -0.40 -4.32
C GLN A 49 1.14 -1.73 -3.57
N ALA A 50 0.61 -2.82 -4.10
CA ALA A 50 0.74 -4.16 -3.52
C ALA A 50 2.16 -4.74 -3.64
N ALA A 51 2.92 -4.33 -4.66
CA ALA A 51 4.27 -4.81 -4.91
C ALA A 51 5.32 -4.32 -3.89
N PHE A 52 4.96 -3.38 -3.02
CA PHE A 52 5.86 -2.83 -2.00
C PHE A 52 5.72 -3.47 -0.62
N PHE A 53 4.79 -4.40 -0.44
CA PHE A 53 4.60 -5.13 0.81
C PHE A 53 5.17 -6.54 0.71
N TYR A 54 6.06 -6.88 1.65
CA TYR A 54 6.71 -8.19 1.72
C TYR A 54 6.50 -8.81 3.10
N ALA A 55 6.25 -10.11 3.14
CA ALA A 55 6.42 -10.92 4.34
C ALA A 55 7.82 -11.58 4.32
N PRO A 56 8.37 -11.99 5.47
CA PRO A 56 9.65 -12.68 5.54
C PRO A 56 9.77 -13.90 4.61
N GLY A 57 8.70 -14.70 4.50
CA GLY A 57 8.66 -15.85 3.59
C GLY A 57 8.71 -15.50 2.10
N ASP A 58 8.22 -14.31 1.73
CA ASP A 58 8.21 -13.86 0.33
C ASP A 58 9.60 -13.57 -0.22
N VAL A 59 10.54 -13.20 0.64
CA VAL A 59 11.92 -12.86 0.25
C VAL A 59 12.86 -14.06 0.35
N LYS A 60 12.44 -15.16 0.95
CA LYS A 60 13.24 -16.38 1.07
C LYS A 60 13.43 -17.02 -0.31
N GLY A 61 14.68 -17.03 -0.80
CA GLY A 61 15.03 -17.63 -2.09
C GLY A 61 14.64 -16.83 -3.33
N LYS A 62 14.23 -15.58 -3.17
CA LYS A 62 13.95 -14.64 -4.28
C LYS A 62 14.98 -13.51 -4.29
N PRO A 63 15.21 -12.85 -5.45
CA PRO A 63 16.04 -11.66 -5.50
C PRO A 63 15.42 -10.54 -4.65
N LEU A 64 16.23 -9.97 -3.76
CA LEU A 64 15.82 -8.89 -2.86
C LEU A 64 15.68 -7.56 -3.63
N PRO A 65 14.64 -6.77 -3.38
CA PRO A 65 14.50 -5.43 -3.96
C PRO A 65 15.40 -4.43 -3.20
N LEU A 66 16.70 -4.38 -3.54
CA LEU A 66 17.69 -3.58 -2.82
C LEU A 66 17.58 -2.08 -3.07
N ASP A 67 17.09 -1.68 -4.23
CA ASP A 67 17.10 -0.32 -4.77
C ASP A 67 15.80 0.47 -4.52
N ARG A 68 14.81 -0.13 -3.86
CA ARG A 68 13.53 0.51 -3.59
C ARG A 68 13.13 0.46 -2.12
N HIS A 69 12.34 1.43 -1.73
CA HIS A 69 11.71 1.49 -0.42
C HIS A 69 10.51 0.54 -0.37
N VAL A 70 10.46 -0.34 0.61
CA VAL A 70 9.42 -1.37 0.74
C VAL A 70 8.92 -1.48 2.17
N ARG A 71 7.81 -2.16 2.35
CA ARG A 71 7.21 -2.48 3.64
C ARG A 71 7.41 -3.95 3.96
N LEU A 72 8.03 -4.23 5.09
CA LEU A 72 8.18 -5.57 5.65
C LEU A 72 7.17 -5.74 6.78
N GLY A 73 6.22 -6.65 6.61
CA GLY A 73 5.20 -6.95 7.61
C GLY A 73 5.37 -8.34 8.20
N GLY A 74 5.13 -8.47 9.50
CA GLY A 74 5.20 -9.73 10.21
C GLY A 74 5.01 -9.56 11.69
N MET A 75 5.45 -10.55 12.47
CA MET A 75 5.46 -10.54 13.93
C MET A 75 6.88 -10.29 14.43
N VAL A 76 7.03 -9.53 15.50
CA VAL A 76 8.31 -9.40 16.20
C VAL A 76 8.62 -10.72 16.89
N GLU A 77 9.75 -11.34 16.55
CA GLU A 77 10.16 -12.62 17.14
C GLU A 77 10.47 -12.45 18.63
N LYS A 78 10.04 -13.42 19.42
CA LYS A 78 10.25 -13.44 20.87
C LYS A 78 11.73 -13.45 21.25
N GLY A 79 12.14 -12.59 22.16
CA GLY A 79 13.53 -12.51 22.64
C GLY A 79 14.49 -11.93 21.59
N SER A 80 13.99 -11.34 20.49
CA SER A 80 14.84 -10.78 19.43
C SER A 80 15.20 -9.32 19.62
N ILE A 81 14.47 -8.58 20.43
CA ILE A 81 14.69 -7.14 20.62
C ILE A 81 16.02 -6.88 21.37
N ARG A 82 16.93 -6.18 20.72
CA ARG A 82 18.20 -5.71 21.29
C ARG A 82 18.30 -4.20 21.14
N ARG A 83 18.41 -3.51 22.24
CA ARG A 83 18.64 -2.05 22.28
C ARG A 83 20.14 -1.79 22.34
N ALA A 84 20.61 -0.87 21.51
CA ALA A 84 21.99 -0.42 21.56
C ALA A 84 22.23 0.54 22.75
N ALA A 85 23.49 0.72 23.11
CA ALA A 85 23.89 1.62 24.21
C ALA A 85 23.59 3.11 23.94
N ASP A 86 23.35 3.48 22.66
CA ASP A 86 22.98 4.83 22.24
C ASP A 86 21.53 5.21 22.61
N GLY A 87 20.72 4.24 23.09
CA GLY A 87 19.34 4.44 23.53
C GLY A 87 18.33 4.67 22.39
N VAL A 88 18.78 4.82 21.15
CA VAL A 88 17.92 5.13 19.99
C VAL A 88 17.95 4.06 18.89
N SER A 89 19.00 3.22 18.87
CA SER A 89 19.11 2.14 17.90
C SER A 89 18.60 0.83 18.49
N ILE A 90 17.75 0.14 17.73
CA ILE A 90 17.24 -1.18 18.08
C ILE A 90 17.48 -2.16 16.94
N ARG A 91 17.72 -3.41 17.28
CA ARG A 91 17.70 -4.54 16.36
C ARG A 91 16.67 -5.55 16.84
N PHE A 92 15.92 -6.11 15.93
CA PHE A 92 14.92 -7.14 16.21
C PHE A 92 14.75 -8.02 15.00
N ALA A 93 14.03 -9.09 15.12
CA ALA A 93 13.72 -9.98 14.00
C ALA A 93 12.21 -9.95 13.73
N VAL A 94 11.87 -9.96 12.44
CA VAL A 94 10.49 -10.07 11.96
C VAL A 94 10.29 -11.43 11.34
N THR A 95 9.26 -12.12 11.76
CA THR A 95 8.91 -13.47 11.28
C THR A 95 7.45 -13.54 10.83
N ASP A 96 7.18 -14.43 9.88
CA ASP A 96 5.85 -14.87 9.48
C ASP A 96 5.61 -16.36 9.78
N GLY A 97 6.51 -16.97 10.56
CA GLY A 97 6.52 -18.41 10.86
C GLY A 97 7.20 -19.27 9.80
N GLN A 98 7.52 -18.74 8.61
CA GLN A 98 8.23 -19.45 7.52
C GLN A 98 9.66 -18.99 7.35
N ALA A 99 9.91 -17.72 7.62
CA ALA A 99 11.22 -17.09 7.54
C ALA A 99 11.39 -16.02 8.62
N VAL A 100 12.63 -15.62 8.82
CA VAL A 100 13.02 -14.56 9.77
C VAL A 100 13.90 -13.57 9.04
N VAL A 101 13.59 -12.27 9.20
CA VAL A 101 14.38 -11.16 8.64
C VAL A 101 14.89 -10.30 9.79
N PRO A 102 16.21 -10.16 9.95
CA PRO A 102 16.78 -9.23 10.92
C PRO A 102 16.51 -7.79 10.48
N VAL A 103 16.03 -6.96 11.41
CA VAL A 103 15.69 -5.56 11.17
C VAL A 103 16.53 -4.66 12.08
N ALA A 104 17.13 -3.64 11.52
CA ALA A 104 17.77 -2.55 12.23
C ALA A 104 16.94 -1.28 12.08
N PHE A 105 16.65 -0.62 13.20
CA PHE A 105 15.92 0.65 13.22
C PHE A 105 16.61 1.64 14.14
N ARG A 106 16.61 2.90 13.75
CA ARG A 106 17.13 4.00 14.55
C ARG A 106 16.08 5.10 14.68
N GLY A 107 15.55 5.27 15.87
CA GLY A 107 14.52 6.28 16.13
C GLY A 107 13.71 5.96 17.37
N VAL A 108 12.63 6.70 17.56
CA VAL A 108 11.68 6.49 18.65
C VAL A 108 10.76 5.32 18.30
N THR A 109 10.76 4.29 19.14
CA THR A 109 9.84 3.16 18.97
C THR A 109 8.43 3.54 19.40
N PRO A 110 7.39 3.09 18.67
CA PRO A 110 6.01 3.23 19.13
C PRO A 110 5.80 2.54 20.49
N ASP A 111 4.91 3.07 21.32
CA ASP A 111 4.58 2.51 22.64
C ASP A 111 4.07 1.05 22.58
N LEU A 112 3.46 0.69 21.47
CA LEU A 112 2.93 -0.66 21.22
C LEU A 112 3.97 -1.63 20.66
N PHE A 113 5.19 -1.19 20.39
CA PHE A 113 6.24 -2.04 19.88
C PHE A 113 6.78 -2.96 20.98
N LYS A 114 6.45 -4.23 20.87
CA LYS A 114 6.86 -5.29 21.81
C LYS A 114 7.08 -6.60 21.07
N GLU A 115 7.69 -7.55 21.73
CA GLU A 115 7.80 -8.92 21.23
C GLU A 115 6.43 -9.56 21.02
N GLU A 116 6.33 -10.45 20.05
CA GLU A 116 5.09 -11.14 19.66
C GLU A 116 3.96 -10.19 19.22
N SER A 117 4.26 -8.93 18.88
CA SER A 117 3.30 -8.01 18.29
C SER A 117 3.46 -7.91 16.78
N GLY A 118 2.35 -7.57 16.09
CA GLY A 118 2.36 -7.28 14.66
C GLY A 118 3.12 -6.00 14.38
N VAL A 119 4.01 -6.02 13.40
CA VAL A 119 4.82 -4.87 12.99
C VAL A 119 4.82 -4.73 11.48
N VAL A 120 4.83 -3.49 11.01
CA VAL A 120 5.16 -3.12 9.63
C VAL A 120 6.34 -2.17 9.69
N ALA A 121 7.47 -2.62 9.16
CA ALA A 121 8.68 -1.82 9.04
C ALA A 121 8.78 -1.25 7.62
N GLU A 122 8.98 0.04 7.46
CA GLU A 122 9.19 0.71 6.19
C GLU A 122 10.68 1.01 6.02
N GLY A 123 11.29 0.62 4.91
CA GLY A 123 12.71 0.77 4.69
C GLY A 123 13.23 0.03 3.47
N ARG A 124 14.46 -0.50 3.56
CA ARG A 124 15.15 -1.17 2.44
C ARG A 124 15.84 -2.44 2.87
N PHE A 125 15.82 -3.44 2.00
CA PHE A 125 16.65 -4.62 2.15
C PHE A 125 18.13 -4.29 1.89
N GLN A 126 18.99 -5.00 2.61
CA GLN A 126 20.43 -4.96 2.41
C GLN A 126 20.88 -6.23 1.65
N PRO A 127 22.07 -6.20 1.00
CA PRO A 127 22.59 -7.34 0.26
C PRO A 127 22.80 -8.60 1.11
N ASP A 128 22.98 -8.44 2.42
CA ASP A 128 23.13 -9.53 3.40
C ASP A 128 21.80 -10.16 3.84
N GLY A 129 20.67 -9.67 3.29
CA GLY A 129 19.32 -10.14 3.66
C GLY A 129 18.73 -9.47 4.90
N SER A 130 19.46 -8.55 5.54
CA SER A 130 18.91 -7.73 6.61
C SER A 130 18.03 -6.60 6.07
N PHE A 131 17.24 -5.99 6.95
CA PHE A 131 16.38 -4.87 6.62
C PHE A 131 16.72 -3.66 7.47
N VAL A 132 16.91 -2.52 6.83
CA VAL A 132 17.09 -1.23 7.52
C VAL A 132 15.79 -0.47 7.44
N ALA A 133 15.15 -0.28 8.59
CA ALA A 133 13.89 0.44 8.71
C ALA A 133 14.13 1.92 9.01
N ASP A 134 13.41 2.76 8.29
CA ASP A 134 13.34 4.21 8.51
C ASP A 134 12.14 4.57 9.40
N ASN A 135 11.09 3.71 9.36
CA ASN A 135 9.88 3.87 10.15
C ASN A 135 9.34 2.51 10.60
N ILE A 136 8.69 2.50 11.77
CA ILE A 136 8.03 1.29 12.32
C ILE A 136 6.61 1.65 12.74
N LEU A 137 5.66 0.85 12.27
CA LEU A 137 4.26 0.89 12.68
C LEU A 137 3.96 -0.40 13.44
N ALA A 138 3.63 -0.29 14.72
CA ALA A 138 3.10 -1.40 15.50
C ALA A 138 1.58 -1.44 15.35
N LYS A 139 1.04 -2.63 15.07
CA LYS A 139 -0.39 -2.85 15.02
C LYS A 139 -0.89 -3.25 16.40
N HIS A 140 -2.06 -2.74 16.77
CA HIS A 140 -2.80 -3.27 17.92
C HIS A 140 -3.18 -4.72 17.64
N ASP A 141 -2.93 -5.60 18.62
CA ASP A 141 -3.61 -6.88 18.66
C ASP A 141 -5.12 -6.60 18.76
N GLU A 142 -5.91 -7.10 17.82
CA GLU A 142 -7.37 -6.95 17.79
C GLU A 142 -8.07 -7.74 18.91
N ARG A 143 -7.33 -8.23 19.91
CA ARG A 143 -7.85 -8.81 21.15
C ARG A 143 -8.03 -7.76 22.25
N TYR A 144 -8.56 -6.59 21.88
CA TYR A 144 -9.08 -5.71 22.92
C TYR A 144 -10.41 -6.26 23.40
N MET A 145 -10.37 -7.04 24.49
CA MET A 145 -11.54 -7.35 25.27
C MET A 145 -11.73 -6.20 26.29
N PRO A 146 -12.76 -5.35 26.11
CA PRO A 146 -13.00 -4.26 27.06
C PRO A 146 -13.12 -4.84 28.48
N PRO A 147 -12.55 -4.19 29.51
CA PRO A 147 -12.62 -4.68 30.90
C PRO A 147 -14.06 -4.90 31.43
N GLN A 148 -15.05 -4.31 30.75
CA GLN A 148 -16.46 -4.43 31.11
C GLN A 148 -17.10 -5.77 30.72
N ALA A 149 -16.50 -6.54 29.81
CA ALA A 149 -17.03 -7.86 29.45
C ALA A 149 -16.59 -8.96 30.42
N ALA A 150 -15.55 -8.73 31.21
CA ALA A 150 -15.05 -9.68 32.22
C ALA A 150 -15.82 -9.61 33.55
N GLY A 151 -16.64 -8.57 33.77
CA GLY A 151 -17.33 -8.31 35.02
C GLY A 151 -18.72 -8.92 35.17
N ASN A 152 -19.32 -9.44 34.11
CA ASN A 152 -20.74 -9.86 34.13
C ASN A 152 -20.96 -11.38 34.17
N MET A 153 -19.95 -12.16 34.55
CA MET A 153 -20.11 -13.61 34.79
C MET A 153 -20.17 -13.97 36.28
N HIS A 154 -20.48 -13.03 37.15
CA HIS A 154 -20.74 -13.36 38.56
C HIS A 154 -22.19 -13.13 38.90
N GLU A 155 -22.80 -14.25 39.28
CA GLU A 155 -23.99 -14.41 40.13
C GLU A 155 -25.37 -14.15 39.53
N THR A 156 -25.86 -15.13 38.80
CA THR A 156 -27.22 -15.56 39.08
C THR A 156 -27.20 -16.64 40.18
N LYS A 157 -27.07 -16.22 41.41
CA LYS A 157 -27.38 -17.10 42.56
C LYS A 157 -28.86 -17.08 42.75
N THR A 158 -29.50 -18.14 42.35
CA THR A 158 -30.86 -18.56 42.63
C THR A 158 -31.16 -18.40 44.13
N LEU A 159 -32.06 -17.52 44.49
CA LEU A 159 -32.80 -17.61 45.77
C LEU A 159 -34.04 -18.44 45.53
N ALA A 160 -33.94 -19.74 45.81
CA ALA A 160 -35.05 -20.58 46.12
C ALA A 160 -35.46 -20.34 47.58
N GLN A 161 -36.61 -19.82 47.80
CA GLN A 161 -37.57 -20.18 48.86
C GLN A 161 -38.95 -19.70 48.48
#